data_196bf710f6be6dc67fd8a79641e9c53d
#
_entry.id   196bf710f6be6dc67fd8a79641e9c53d
#
_cell.length_a   1.000
_cell.length_b   1.000
_cell.length_c   1.000
_cell.angle_alpha   90.00
_cell.angle_beta   90.00
_cell.angle_gamma   90.00
#
_symmetry.space_group_name_H-M   'P 1'
#
loop_
_entity.id
_entity.type
_entity.pdbx_description
1 polymer ?
#
loop_
_entity_poly.entity_id
_entity_poly.type
_entity_poly.pdbx_seq_one_letter_code
_entity_poly.pdbx_strand_id
1 'polypeptide(L)'
;MNEQPSLDLNFTSADALSGFRLQRLEVFNWGTFDGQVWTLRLDGRNGLLTGDIGSGKSTLVDAITTLLVPAQRVAYNKAAGADSKERTLRSYVLGHYKSERNEVTGAAKPVALRDHHSYSVILGVFYNAGYDQTVTLAQVFWMKEPQGQPARFFVGAERDLSIAADFGRFGSDIAQLRKKLRRLGAEIEDSFPKYGAWFRRRFGIDNDQALELFHQTVSMKSVGNLTD
;
A
#
# COMPACT_ATOMS: atom_id res chain seq x y z
N MET A 1 10.79 -5.86 60.56
CA MET A 1 11.29 -5.52 59.25
C MET A 1 10.31 -6.13 58.24
N ASN A 2 9.44 -5.32 57.68
CA ASN A 2 8.50 -5.75 56.62
C ASN A 2 9.11 -5.47 55.29
N GLU A 3 9.58 -6.54 54.61
CA GLU A 3 9.92 -6.47 53.20
C GLU A 3 8.63 -6.35 52.39
N GLN A 4 8.44 -5.19 51.76
CA GLN A 4 7.39 -5.05 50.74
C GLN A 4 7.87 -5.79 49.49
N PRO A 5 7.04 -6.66 48.89
CA PRO A 5 7.38 -7.28 47.63
C PRO A 5 7.42 -6.19 46.55
N SER A 6 8.59 -5.97 45.96
CA SER A 6 8.72 -5.16 44.76
C SER A 6 8.00 -5.88 43.62
N LEU A 7 6.96 -5.27 43.08
CA LEU A 7 6.36 -5.68 41.80
C LEU A 7 7.36 -5.33 40.70
N ASP A 8 8.26 -6.25 40.38
CA ASP A 8 9.03 -6.17 39.16
C ASP A 8 8.07 -6.37 37.98
N LEU A 9 7.51 -5.26 37.49
CA LEU A 9 6.85 -5.20 36.19
C LEU A 9 7.94 -5.32 35.12
N ASN A 10 8.29 -6.53 34.81
CA ASN A 10 9.11 -6.84 33.64
C ASN A 10 8.31 -6.52 32.39
N PHE A 11 8.40 -5.26 31.95
CA PHE A 11 8.01 -4.87 30.59
C PHE A 11 9.02 -5.50 29.65
N THR A 12 8.79 -6.80 29.34
CA THR A 12 9.63 -7.52 28.40
C THR A 12 9.55 -6.85 27.03
N SER A 13 10.62 -6.95 26.27
CA SER A 13 10.76 -6.45 24.89
C SER A 13 9.62 -6.90 23.94
N ALA A 14 8.78 -7.86 24.34
CA ALA A 14 7.58 -8.27 23.63
C ALA A 14 6.51 -7.15 23.52
N ASP A 15 6.38 -6.28 24.52
CA ASP A 15 5.44 -5.15 24.46
C ASP A 15 5.85 -4.10 23.42
N ALA A 16 7.15 -3.96 23.15
CA ALA A 16 7.65 -3.06 22.13
C ALA A 16 7.24 -3.48 20.69
N LEU A 17 6.85 -4.74 20.51
CA LEU A 17 6.41 -5.31 19.22
C LEU A 17 4.92 -5.68 19.22
N SER A 18 4.16 -5.28 20.23
CA SER A 18 2.72 -5.53 20.31
C SER A 18 1.96 -4.81 19.16
N GLY A 19 0.81 -5.36 18.78
CA GLY A 19 0.00 -4.88 17.67
C GLY A 19 0.48 -5.37 16.30
N PHE A 20 -0.32 -5.10 15.28
CA PHE A 20 0.01 -5.46 13.91
C PHE A 20 1.07 -4.53 13.33
N ARG A 21 2.18 -5.09 12.90
CA ARG A 21 3.31 -4.38 12.32
C ARG A 21 3.59 -4.86 10.91
N LEU A 22 3.88 -3.94 10.00
CA LEU A 22 4.22 -4.26 8.61
C LEU A 22 5.53 -5.05 8.56
N GLN A 23 5.46 -6.30 8.11
CA GLN A 23 6.61 -7.18 7.90
C GLN A 23 7.27 -6.89 6.56
N ARG A 24 6.44 -6.85 5.50
CA ARG A 24 6.90 -6.54 4.16
C ARG A 24 5.80 -5.88 3.33
N LEU A 25 6.24 -5.04 2.43
CA LEU A 25 5.45 -4.47 1.35
C LEU A 25 5.95 -5.06 0.04
N GLU A 26 5.04 -5.57 -0.79
CA GLU A 26 5.33 -5.98 -2.15
C GLU A 26 4.55 -5.11 -3.14
N VAL A 27 5.19 -4.75 -4.24
CA VAL A 27 4.54 -4.04 -5.34
C VAL A 27 4.90 -4.71 -6.67
N PHE A 28 3.92 -4.80 -7.55
CA PHE A 28 4.07 -5.29 -8.91
C PHE A 28 3.36 -4.32 -9.86
N ASN A 29 4.07 -3.83 -10.85
CA ASN A 29 3.54 -2.87 -11.82
C ASN A 29 2.91 -1.62 -11.15
N TRP A 30 3.60 -1.02 -10.18
CA TRP A 30 3.13 0.14 -9.42
C TRP A 30 4.04 1.35 -9.60
N GLY A 31 3.52 2.44 -10.16
CA GLY A 31 4.35 3.60 -10.53
C GLY A 31 5.47 3.19 -11.48
N THR A 32 6.69 3.55 -11.15
CA THR A 32 7.88 3.19 -11.94
C THR A 32 8.46 1.80 -11.63
N PHE A 33 7.91 1.09 -10.66
CA PHE A 33 8.23 -0.32 -10.41
C PHE A 33 7.52 -1.19 -11.44
N ASP A 34 8.27 -1.73 -12.39
CA ASP A 34 7.73 -2.39 -13.59
C ASP A 34 8.26 -3.81 -13.79
N GLY A 35 7.42 -4.69 -14.34
CA GLY A 35 7.76 -6.00 -14.88
C GLY A 35 8.16 -7.08 -13.87
N GLN A 36 8.42 -6.73 -12.62
CA GLN A 36 8.81 -7.67 -11.56
C GLN A 36 8.21 -7.29 -10.20
N VAL A 37 8.26 -8.21 -9.26
CA VAL A 37 7.85 -7.96 -7.87
C VAL A 37 8.99 -7.30 -7.12
N TRP A 38 8.73 -6.13 -6.57
CA TRP A 38 9.64 -5.42 -5.69
C TRP A 38 9.18 -5.59 -4.25
N THR A 39 10.12 -5.92 -3.38
CA THR A 39 9.83 -6.23 -1.97
C THR A 39 10.64 -5.31 -1.04
N LEU A 40 9.94 -4.59 -0.18
CA LEU A 40 10.50 -3.86 0.95
C LEU A 40 10.24 -4.66 2.23
N ARG A 41 11.29 -5.09 2.92
CA ARG A 41 11.20 -5.80 4.20
C ARG A 41 11.45 -4.84 5.35
N LEU A 42 10.51 -4.76 6.28
CA LEU A 42 10.62 -3.96 7.50
C LEU A 42 10.71 -4.86 8.75
N ASP A 43 10.29 -6.13 8.62
CA ASP A 43 10.31 -7.15 9.68
C ASP A 43 9.69 -6.63 11.00
N GLY A 44 8.60 -5.87 10.88
CA GLY A 44 7.90 -5.25 12.01
C GLY A 44 8.64 -4.10 12.70
N ARG A 45 9.76 -3.66 12.15
CA ARG A 45 10.59 -2.60 12.73
C ARG A 45 10.37 -1.25 12.02
N ASN A 46 10.86 -0.19 12.64
CA ASN A 46 10.92 1.11 11.98
C ASN A 46 12.01 1.08 10.91
N GLY A 47 11.72 1.68 9.76
CA GLY A 47 12.64 1.78 8.64
C GLY A 47 12.78 3.22 8.16
N LEU A 48 13.96 3.56 7.66
CA LEU A 48 14.25 4.82 6.99
C LEU A 48 14.45 4.57 5.49
N LEU A 49 13.60 5.16 4.65
CA LEU A 49 13.76 5.10 3.19
C LEU A 49 14.68 6.24 2.74
N THR A 50 15.89 5.87 2.31
CA THR A 50 16.88 6.79 1.75
C THR A 50 17.09 6.53 0.27
N GLY A 51 17.66 7.48 -0.44
CA GLY A 51 17.99 7.38 -1.86
C GLY A 51 17.74 8.68 -2.62
N ASP A 52 18.16 8.74 -3.87
CA ASP A 52 18.07 9.92 -4.72
C ASP A 52 16.63 10.33 -5.05
N ILE A 53 16.47 11.55 -5.54
CA ILE A 53 15.20 12.05 -6.07
C ILE A 53 14.80 11.15 -7.25
N GLY A 54 13.55 10.69 -7.26
CA GLY A 54 13.05 9.79 -8.29
C GLY A 54 13.28 8.30 -8.05
N SER A 55 13.97 7.89 -6.96
CA SER A 55 14.22 6.46 -6.64
C SER A 55 12.99 5.65 -6.21
N GLY A 56 11.79 6.24 -6.19
CA GLY A 56 10.55 5.52 -5.87
C GLY A 56 10.15 5.51 -4.39
N LYS A 57 10.87 6.21 -3.49
CA LYS A 57 10.51 6.27 -2.05
C LYS A 57 9.07 6.64 -1.80
N SER A 58 8.62 7.76 -2.38
CA SER A 58 7.23 8.22 -2.25
C SER A 58 6.25 7.23 -2.88
N THR A 59 6.62 6.53 -3.94
CA THR A 59 5.79 5.51 -4.59
C THR A 59 5.51 4.33 -3.67
N LEU A 60 6.48 3.92 -2.84
CA LEU A 60 6.28 2.88 -1.82
C LEU A 60 5.41 3.36 -0.66
N VAL A 61 5.60 4.61 -0.20
CA VAL A 61 4.73 5.21 0.82
C VAL A 61 3.29 5.34 0.30
N ASP A 62 3.12 5.75 -0.95
CA ASP A 62 1.81 5.83 -1.59
C ASP A 62 1.14 4.46 -1.74
N ALA A 63 1.91 3.37 -1.92
CA ALA A 63 1.38 2.01 -1.90
C ALA A 63 0.80 1.64 -0.53
N ILE A 64 1.53 1.92 0.57
CA ILE A 64 1.03 1.69 1.95
C ILE A 64 -0.23 2.52 2.20
N THR A 65 -0.21 3.80 1.83
CA THR A 65 -1.36 4.69 1.98
C THR A 65 -2.57 4.16 1.21
N THR A 66 -2.36 3.69 -0.02
CA THR A 66 -3.43 3.12 -0.86
C THR A 66 -4.02 1.86 -0.25
N LEU A 67 -3.23 1.03 0.45
CA LEU A 67 -3.73 -0.15 1.16
C LEU A 67 -4.65 0.21 2.33
N LEU A 68 -4.36 1.29 3.06
CA LEU A 68 -4.97 1.57 4.36
C LEU A 68 -6.01 2.70 4.33
N VAL A 69 -6.04 3.52 3.29
CA VAL A 69 -6.87 4.74 3.22
C VAL A 69 -7.83 4.68 2.02
N PRO A 70 -9.10 5.14 2.18
CA PRO A 70 -10.03 5.22 1.06
C PRO A 70 -9.49 6.09 -0.08
N ALA A 71 -9.70 5.66 -1.33
CA ALA A 71 -9.15 6.33 -2.50
C ALA A 71 -9.53 7.81 -2.62
N GLN A 72 -10.72 8.20 -2.15
CA GLN A 72 -11.17 9.59 -2.16
C GLN A 72 -10.35 10.50 -1.25
N ARG A 73 -9.66 9.91 -0.27
CA ARG A 73 -8.80 10.61 0.69
C ARG A 73 -7.32 10.53 0.33
N VAL A 74 -6.92 9.60 -0.54
CA VAL A 74 -5.51 9.46 -0.94
C VAL A 74 -5.11 10.64 -1.83
N ALA A 75 -4.17 11.42 -1.34
CA ALA A 75 -3.51 12.45 -2.13
C ALA A 75 -2.08 11.98 -2.42
N TYR A 76 -1.88 11.47 -3.61
CA TYR A 76 -0.58 10.94 -4.03
C TYR A 76 0.49 12.04 -4.08
N ASN A 77 1.62 11.75 -3.44
CA ASN A 77 2.88 12.51 -3.51
C ASN A 77 2.77 14.03 -3.25
N LYS A 78 1.95 14.46 -2.32
CA LYS A 78 1.93 15.86 -1.86
C LYS A 78 3.28 16.33 -1.33
N ALA A 79 4.08 15.42 -0.78
CA ALA A 79 5.37 15.72 -0.17
C ALA A 79 6.45 16.17 -1.17
N ALA A 80 6.33 15.85 -2.46
CA ALA A 80 7.37 16.15 -3.46
C ALA A 80 7.12 17.43 -4.27
N GLY A 81 6.09 18.24 -3.92
CA GLY A 81 5.82 19.49 -4.62
C GLY A 81 5.30 19.36 -6.06
N ALA A 82 5.01 18.12 -6.50
CA ALA A 82 4.41 17.88 -7.81
C ALA A 82 2.96 18.37 -7.84
N ASP A 83 2.54 18.91 -8.98
CA ASP A 83 1.16 19.32 -9.20
C ASP A 83 0.23 18.15 -8.95
N SER A 84 -0.83 18.36 -8.18
CA SER A 84 -1.80 17.33 -7.77
C SER A 84 -2.52 16.64 -8.94
N LYS A 85 -2.37 17.17 -10.15
CA LYS A 85 -2.91 16.62 -11.40
C LYS A 85 -2.02 15.55 -12.03
N GLU A 86 -0.73 15.46 -11.68
CA GLU A 86 0.21 14.56 -12.33
C GLU A 86 0.21 13.15 -11.75
N ARG A 87 -0.22 12.97 -10.51
CA ARG A 87 -0.20 11.66 -9.84
C ARG A 87 -1.59 11.25 -9.41
N THR A 88 -2.16 10.36 -10.18
CA THR A 88 -3.47 9.74 -9.96
C THR A 88 -3.29 8.24 -9.83
N LEU A 89 -4.30 7.52 -9.33
CA LEU A 89 -4.27 6.06 -9.34
C LEU A 89 -3.97 5.49 -10.74
N ARG A 90 -4.54 6.12 -11.78
CA ARG A 90 -4.29 5.73 -13.16
C ARG A 90 -2.81 5.88 -13.54
N SER A 91 -2.16 6.98 -13.15
CA SER A 91 -0.74 7.18 -13.45
C SER A 91 0.16 6.14 -12.74
N TYR A 92 -0.23 5.69 -11.54
CA TYR A 92 0.45 4.60 -10.85
C TYR A 92 0.24 3.26 -11.55
N VAL A 93 -0.98 2.92 -11.93
CA VAL A 93 -1.30 1.65 -12.61
C VAL A 93 -0.66 1.56 -13.99
N LEU A 94 -0.64 2.64 -14.76
CA LEU A 94 0.00 2.69 -16.07
C LEU A 94 1.50 3.00 -16.02
N GLY A 95 2.03 3.47 -14.88
CA GLY A 95 3.44 3.80 -14.72
C GLY A 95 3.85 5.03 -15.54
N HIS A 96 3.11 6.14 -15.40
CA HIS A 96 3.51 7.39 -16.04
C HIS A 96 4.83 7.88 -15.44
N TYR A 97 5.84 8.16 -16.26
CA TYR A 97 7.17 8.56 -15.80
C TYR A 97 7.70 9.85 -16.40
N LYS A 98 7.13 10.28 -17.55
CA LYS A 98 7.45 11.56 -18.20
C LYS A 98 6.25 12.07 -18.98
N SER A 99 6.32 13.33 -19.39
CA SER A 99 5.39 13.93 -20.37
C SER A 99 6.17 14.29 -21.62
N GLU A 100 5.66 13.90 -22.77
CA GLU A 100 6.17 14.33 -24.08
C GLU A 100 5.27 15.41 -24.65
N ARG A 101 5.86 16.49 -25.11
CA ARG A 101 5.13 17.58 -25.75
C ARG A 101 5.00 17.27 -27.24
N ASN A 102 3.76 17.29 -27.72
CA ASN A 102 3.54 17.17 -29.16
C ASN A 102 3.96 18.50 -29.81
N GLU A 103 4.94 18.45 -30.71
CA GLU A 103 5.50 19.64 -31.37
C GLU A 103 4.48 20.39 -32.22
N VAL A 104 3.46 19.71 -32.73
CA VAL A 104 2.42 20.29 -33.60
C VAL A 104 1.28 20.92 -32.80
N THR A 105 0.83 20.28 -31.73
CA THR A 105 -0.34 20.72 -30.95
C THR A 105 0.03 21.44 -29.65
N GLY A 106 1.29 21.37 -29.22
CA GLY A 106 1.76 21.87 -27.94
C GLY A 106 1.22 21.10 -26.71
N ALA A 107 0.39 20.10 -26.93
CA ALA A 107 -0.23 19.33 -25.86
C ALA A 107 0.78 18.38 -25.22
N ALA A 108 0.81 18.33 -23.89
CA ALA A 108 1.61 17.35 -23.15
C ALA A 108 0.86 16.01 -23.08
N LYS A 109 1.50 14.92 -23.52
CA LYS A 109 0.98 13.58 -23.41
C LYS A 109 1.84 12.77 -22.41
N PRO A 110 1.24 12.15 -21.39
CA PRO A 110 2.00 11.31 -20.48
C PRO A 110 2.50 10.05 -21.21
N VAL A 111 3.74 9.67 -20.93
CA VAL A 111 4.35 8.42 -21.41
C VAL A 111 4.24 7.40 -20.29
N ALA A 112 3.71 6.23 -20.63
CA ALA A 112 3.44 5.14 -19.72
C ALA A 112 4.41 3.98 -19.96
N LEU A 113 4.80 3.27 -18.88
CA LEU A 113 5.59 2.04 -18.97
C LEU A 113 4.73 0.84 -19.39
N ARG A 114 3.44 0.89 -19.13
CA ARG A 114 2.48 -0.21 -19.32
C ARG A 114 1.27 0.22 -20.12
N ASP A 115 0.71 -0.74 -20.81
CA ASP A 115 -0.55 -0.58 -21.51
C ASP A 115 -1.75 -0.99 -20.62
N HIS A 116 -2.95 -0.93 -21.21
CA HIS A 116 -4.20 -1.27 -20.54
C HIS A 116 -4.44 -2.78 -20.33
N HIS A 117 -3.60 -3.64 -20.91
CA HIS A 117 -3.66 -5.10 -20.71
C HIS A 117 -2.93 -5.56 -19.46
N SER A 118 -2.14 -4.67 -18.86
CA SER A 118 -1.37 -4.96 -17.67
C SER A 118 -2.23 -4.87 -16.41
N TYR A 119 -1.85 -5.61 -15.37
CA TYR A 119 -2.42 -5.48 -14.03
C TYR A 119 -1.34 -5.05 -13.05
N SER A 120 -1.78 -4.45 -11.95
CA SER A 120 -0.90 -4.03 -10.86
C SER A 120 -1.37 -4.63 -9.55
N VAL A 121 -0.43 -4.91 -8.65
CA VAL A 121 -0.73 -5.40 -7.29
C VAL A 121 0.10 -4.63 -6.29
N ILE A 122 -0.54 -4.21 -5.21
CA ILE A 122 0.12 -3.78 -3.98
C ILE A 122 -0.29 -4.72 -2.86
N LEU A 123 0.66 -5.16 -2.02
CA LEU A 123 0.44 -6.14 -0.98
C LEU A 123 1.27 -5.79 0.26
N GLY A 124 0.64 -5.78 1.42
CA GLY A 124 1.29 -5.64 2.72
C GLY A 124 1.00 -6.83 3.61
N VAL A 125 2.05 -7.42 4.18
CA VAL A 125 1.94 -8.46 5.21
C VAL A 125 2.19 -7.84 6.56
N PHE A 126 1.25 -8.04 7.46
CA PHE A 126 1.29 -7.55 8.84
C PHE A 126 1.30 -8.73 9.79
N TYR A 127 2.07 -8.62 10.85
CA TYR A 127 2.17 -9.64 11.89
C TYR A 127 2.00 -9.02 13.26
N ASN A 128 1.26 -9.71 14.12
CA ASN A 128 1.08 -9.37 15.52
C ASN A 128 1.74 -10.46 16.37
N ALA A 129 2.87 -10.14 16.97
CA ALA A 129 3.63 -11.10 17.78
C ALA A 129 2.88 -11.51 19.06
N GLY A 130 2.04 -10.64 19.62
CA GLY A 130 1.27 -10.94 20.84
C GLY A 130 0.19 -11.99 20.63
N TYR A 131 -0.35 -12.10 19.42
CA TYR A 131 -1.40 -13.09 19.09
C TYR A 131 -0.93 -14.15 18.09
N ASP A 132 0.33 -14.12 17.69
CA ASP A 132 0.88 -14.98 16.62
C ASP A 132 -0.01 -15.00 15.36
N GLN A 133 -0.42 -13.80 14.94
CA GLN A 133 -1.35 -13.64 13.82
C GLN A 133 -0.69 -12.92 12.66
N THR A 134 -0.84 -13.49 11.48
CA THR A 134 -0.42 -12.88 10.22
C THR A 134 -1.65 -12.45 9.41
N VAL A 135 -1.65 -11.22 8.92
CA VAL A 135 -2.68 -10.68 8.05
C VAL A 135 -2.03 -10.13 6.78
N THR A 136 -2.53 -10.55 5.63
CA THR A 136 -2.19 -9.95 4.35
C THR A 136 -3.33 -9.04 3.88
N LEU A 137 -2.97 -7.83 3.51
CA LEU A 137 -3.84 -6.87 2.80
C LEU A 137 -3.29 -6.67 1.40
N ALA A 138 -4.16 -6.73 0.38
CA ALA A 138 -3.74 -6.43 -0.98
C ALA A 138 -4.82 -5.72 -1.79
N GLN A 139 -4.40 -5.02 -2.84
CA GLN A 139 -5.29 -4.48 -3.86
C GLN A 139 -4.76 -4.85 -5.24
N VAL A 140 -5.65 -5.26 -6.11
CA VAL A 140 -5.36 -5.59 -7.50
C VAL A 140 -6.05 -4.56 -8.38
N PHE A 141 -5.31 -4.01 -9.34
CA PHE A 141 -5.79 -2.98 -10.26
C PHE A 141 -5.61 -3.43 -11.70
N TRP A 142 -6.55 -3.05 -12.57
CA TRP A 142 -6.45 -3.25 -14.01
C TRP A 142 -7.26 -2.20 -14.75
N MET A 143 -6.99 -2.03 -16.03
CA MET A 143 -7.79 -1.17 -16.89
C MET A 143 -8.86 -2.01 -17.57
N LYS A 144 -10.14 -1.62 -17.48
CA LYS A 144 -11.22 -2.23 -18.28
C LYS A 144 -11.20 -1.72 -19.71
N GLU A 145 -10.82 -0.45 -19.87
CA GLU A 145 -10.77 0.28 -21.13
C GLU A 145 -9.47 1.07 -21.20
N PRO A 146 -8.96 1.36 -22.40
CA PRO A 146 -7.75 2.16 -22.57
C PRO A 146 -7.84 3.54 -21.91
N GLN A 147 -9.05 4.10 -21.84
CA GLN A 147 -9.31 5.38 -21.19
C GLN A 147 -10.24 5.14 -19.98
N GLY A 148 -10.06 5.91 -18.92
CA GLY A 148 -10.90 5.79 -17.73
C GLY A 148 -10.08 5.52 -16.46
N GLN A 149 -10.80 5.25 -15.38
CA GLN A 149 -10.19 4.94 -14.09
C GLN A 149 -9.91 3.44 -13.97
N PRO A 150 -8.82 3.04 -13.29
CA PRO A 150 -8.55 1.64 -13.03
C PRO A 150 -9.68 1.00 -12.23
N ALA A 151 -10.11 -0.17 -12.67
CA ALA A 151 -10.90 -1.08 -11.86
C ALA A 151 -10.00 -1.69 -10.79
N ARG A 152 -10.59 -2.13 -9.68
CA ARG A 152 -9.87 -2.78 -8.60
C ARG A 152 -10.75 -3.74 -7.81
N PHE A 153 -10.08 -4.63 -7.08
CA PHE A 153 -10.67 -5.32 -5.94
C PHE A 153 -9.68 -5.38 -4.78
N PHE A 154 -10.21 -5.64 -3.61
CA PHE A 154 -9.49 -5.66 -2.35
C PHE A 154 -9.40 -7.10 -1.83
N VAL A 155 -8.30 -7.42 -1.18
CA VAL A 155 -8.02 -8.77 -0.65
C VAL A 155 -7.61 -8.64 0.81
N GLY A 156 -8.25 -9.42 1.67
CA GLY A 156 -7.86 -9.62 3.05
C GLY A 156 -7.67 -11.12 3.32
N ALA A 157 -6.58 -11.51 3.97
CA ALA A 157 -6.35 -12.90 4.32
C ALA A 157 -5.65 -13.01 5.67
N GLU A 158 -6.07 -13.98 6.51
CA GLU A 158 -5.43 -14.29 7.79
C GLU A 158 -4.28 -15.30 7.58
N ARG A 159 -3.39 -14.97 6.69
CA ARG A 159 -2.22 -15.77 6.33
C ARG A 159 -1.22 -14.93 5.55
N ASP A 160 0.00 -15.47 5.42
CA ASP A 160 1.03 -14.90 4.59
C ASP A 160 0.77 -15.24 3.11
N LEU A 161 0.49 -14.21 2.29
CA LEU A 161 0.40 -14.32 0.84
C LEU A 161 1.55 -13.50 0.21
N SER A 162 1.96 -13.89 -0.99
CA SER A 162 2.95 -13.15 -1.77
C SER A 162 2.49 -12.93 -3.21
N ILE A 163 2.92 -11.82 -3.81
CA ILE A 163 2.54 -11.51 -5.20
C ILE A 163 3.07 -12.59 -6.15
N ALA A 164 4.31 -13.02 -5.98
CA ALA A 164 4.93 -13.98 -6.87
C ALA A 164 4.25 -15.35 -6.87
N ALA A 165 3.83 -15.86 -5.69
CA ALA A 165 3.20 -17.16 -5.56
C ALA A 165 1.70 -17.12 -5.85
N ASP A 166 1.00 -16.10 -5.33
CA ASP A 166 -0.44 -16.13 -5.21
C ASP A 166 -1.18 -15.27 -6.22
N PHE A 167 -0.57 -14.18 -6.70
CA PHE A 167 -1.21 -13.21 -7.60
C PHE A 167 -0.76 -13.33 -9.07
N GLY A 168 0.03 -14.31 -9.40
CA GLY A 168 0.45 -14.63 -10.77
C GLY A 168 -0.22 -15.90 -11.32
N ARG A 169 0.11 -16.23 -12.60
CA ARG A 169 -0.28 -17.48 -13.26
C ARG A 169 -1.79 -17.74 -13.29
N PHE A 170 -2.58 -16.73 -13.57
CA PHE A 170 -4.04 -16.83 -13.69
C PHE A 170 -4.54 -16.56 -15.12
N GLY A 171 -3.64 -16.44 -16.10
CA GLY A 171 -3.95 -16.00 -17.46
C GLY A 171 -4.26 -14.51 -17.50
N SER A 172 -5.16 -14.10 -18.41
CA SER A 172 -5.61 -12.71 -18.55
C SER A 172 -6.95 -12.44 -17.84
N ASP A 173 -7.56 -13.45 -17.24
CA ASP A 173 -8.90 -13.35 -16.63
C ASP A 173 -8.82 -13.06 -15.13
N ILE A 174 -9.16 -11.86 -14.74
CA ILE A 174 -9.24 -11.40 -13.34
C ILE A 174 -10.19 -12.27 -12.50
N ALA A 175 -11.21 -12.88 -13.09
CA ALA A 175 -12.12 -13.76 -12.37
C ALA A 175 -11.40 -15.05 -11.90
N GLN A 176 -10.43 -15.55 -12.67
CA GLN A 176 -9.62 -16.69 -12.27
C GLN A 176 -8.72 -16.35 -11.08
N LEU A 177 -8.12 -15.16 -11.06
CA LEU A 177 -7.37 -14.69 -9.91
C LEU A 177 -8.24 -14.63 -8.66
N ARG A 178 -9.43 -14.04 -8.74
CA ARG A 178 -10.38 -13.99 -7.62
C ARG A 178 -10.73 -15.40 -7.11
N LYS A 179 -10.97 -16.35 -8.01
CA LYS A 179 -11.27 -17.75 -7.66
C LYS A 179 -10.06 -18.41 -6.98
N LYS A 180 -8.85 -18.19 -7.49
CA LYS A 180 -7.61 -18.69 -6.89
C LYS A 180 -7.45 -18.17 -5.46
N LEU A 181 -7.58 -16.87 -5.24
CA LEU A 181 -7.42 -16.26 -3.93
C LEU A 181 -8.47 -16.72 -2.92
N ARG A 182 -9.75 -16.89 -3.34
CA ARG A 182 -10.78 -17.46 -2.46
C ARG A 182 -10.47 -18.89 -2.04
N ARG A 183 -9.89 -19.72 -2.93
CA ARG A 183 -9.43 -21.07 -2.57
C ARG A 183 -8.30 -21.07 -1.55
N LEU A 184 -7.51 -20.00 -1.50
CA LEU A 184 -6.49 -19.78 -0.48
C LEU A 184 -7.05 -19.21 0.83
N GLY A 185 -8.37 -19.08 0.97
CA GLY A 185 -9.01 -18.55 2.16
C GLY A 185 -9.00 -17.01 2.23
N ALA A 186 -8.70 -16.32 1.13
CA ALA A 186 -8.78 -14.88 1.11
C ALA A 186 -10.22 -14.38 0.93
N GLU A 187 -10.57 -13.34 1.66
CA GLU A 187 -11.78 -12.56 1.44
C GLU A 187 -11.53 -11.50 0.38
N ILE A 188 -12.50 -11.37 -0.54
CA ILE A 188 -12.40 -10.46 -1.67
C ILE A 188 -13.58 -9.50 -1.66
N GLU A 189 -13.26 -8.22 -1.61
CA GLU A 189 -14.22 -7.14 -1.56
C GLU A 189 -14.10 -6.23 -2.79
N ASP A 190 -15.24 -5.72 -3.25
CA ASP A 190 -15.30 -4.79 -4.38
C ASP A 190 -15.34 -3.32 -3.94
N SER A 191 -15.44 -3.08 -2.63
CA SER A 191 -15.51 -1.73 -2.06
C SER A 191 -14.60 -1.56 -0.85
N PHE A 192 -14.01 -0.37 -0.75
CA PHE A 192 -13.14 -0.03 0.39
C PHE A 192 -13.87 -0.11 1.74
N PRO A 193 -15.13 0.35 1.92
CA PRO A 193 -15.79 0.28 3.22
C PRO A 193 -15.84 -1.13 3.81
N LYS A 194 -16.15 -2.15 3.01
CA LYS A 194 -16.20 -3.55 3.45
C LYS A 194 -14.79 -4.07 3.78
N TYR A 195 -13.83 -3.86 2.91
CA TYR A 195 -12.43 -4.19 3.13
C TYR A 195 -11.86 -3.46 4.34
N GLY A 196 -12.12 -2.15 4.48
CA GLY A 196 -11.69 -1.35 5.62
C GLY A 196 -12.28 -1.85 6.94
N ALA A 197 -13.58 -2.20 6.96
CA ALA A 197 -14.20 -2.80 8.14
C ALA A 197 -13.58 -4.16 8.49
N TRP A 198 -13.21 -4.96 7.47
CA TRP A 198 -12.58 -6.25 7.66
C TRP A 198 -11.22 -6.13 8.35
N PHE A 199 -10.31 -5.30 7.84
CA PHE A 199 -8.97 -5.20 8.43
C PHE A 199 -8.97 -4.42 9.75
N ARG A 200 -9.79 -3.37 9.91
CA ARG A 200 -9.89 -2.62 11.16
C ARG A 200 -10.28 -3.52 12.33
N ARG A 201 -11.28 -4.37 12.16
CA ARG A 201 -11.68 -5.35 13.19
C ARG A 201 -10.54 -6.27 13.60
N ARG A 202 -9.71 -6.74 12.65
CA ARG A 202 -8.57 -7.60 12.93
C ARG A 202 -7.41 -6.88 13.58
N PHE A 203 -7.22 -5.64 13.21
CA PHE A 203 -6.15 -4.80 13.76
C PHE A 203 -6.52 -4.17 15.11
N GLY A 204 -7.76 -4.36 15.59
CA GLY A 204 -8.25 -3.71 16.81
C GLY A 204 -8.38 -2.20 16.68
N ILE A 205 -8.68 -1.71 15.47
CA ILE A 205 -8.87 -0.27 15.21
C ILE A 205 -10.35 0.06 15.36
N ASP A 206 -10.75 0.42 16.58
CA ASP A 206 -12.15 0.73 16.90
C ASP A 206 -12.55 2.16 16.49
N ASN A 207 -11.55 3.05 16.30
CA ASN A 207 -11.79 4.44 16.00
C ASN A 207 -11.30 4.82 14.61
N ASP A 208 -12.18 5.39 13.79
CA ASP A 208 -11.84 5.91 12.47
C ASP A 208 -10.79 7.04 12.51
N GLN A 209 -10.68 7.75 13.64
CA GLN A 209 -9.68 8.81 13.84
C GLN A 209 -8.23 8.28 13.77
N ALA A 210 -7.99 7.02 14.12
CA ALA A 210 -6.64 6.43 14.01
C ALA A 210 -6.15 6.38 12.57
N LEU A 211 -7.01 6.01 11.62
CA LEU A 211 -6.67 6.02 10.19
C LEU A 211 -6.62 7.44 9.63
N GLU A 212 -7.42 8.35 10.16
CA GLU A 212 -7.35 9.76 9.79
C GLU A 212 -6.01 10.37 10.20
N LEU A 213 -5.56 10.11 11.42
CA LEU A 213 -4.25 10.56 11.91
C LEU A 213 -3.11 9.97 11.07
N PHE A 214 -3.18 8.68 10.75
CA PHE A 214 -2.21 8.05 9.84
C PHE A 214 -2.19 8.78 8.49
N HIS A 215 -3.35 9.03 7.89
CA HIS A 215 -3.45 9.73 6.61
C HIS A 215 -2.89 11.15 6.70
N GLN A 216 -3.19 11.89 7.76
CA GLN A 216 -2.64 13.23 7.99
C GLN A 216 -1.12 13.18 8.09
N THR A 217 -0.57 12.23 8.85
CA THR A 217 0.88 12.07 9.03
C THR A 217 1.61 11.78 7.72
N VAL A 218 1.10 10.85 6.90
CA VAL A 218 1.74 10.51 5.60
C VAL A 218 1.51 11.57 4.52
N SER A 219 0.54 12.47 4.73
CA SER A 219 0.23 13.59 3.82
C SER A 219 0.94 14.89 4.20
N MET A 220 1.65 14.92 5.35
CA MET A 220 2.39 16.11 5.77
C MET A 220 3.49 16.41 4.75
N LYS A 221 3.47 17.63 4.21
CA LYS A 221 4.62 18.17 3.47
C LYS A 221 5.81 18.23 4.44
N SER A 222 7.01 17.99 3.93
CA SER A 222 8.20 18.30 4.70
C SER A 222 8.06 19.70 5.29
N VAL A 223 8.23 19.82 6.60
CA VAL A 223 8.33 21.13 7.25
C VAL A 223 9.61 21.76 6.71
N GLY A 224 9.47 22.57 5.67
CA GLY A 224 10.56 23.37 5.15
C GLY A 224 10.92 24.41 6.20
N ASN A 225 12.19 24.48 6.54
CA ASN A 225 12.86 25.49 7.36
C ASN A 225 12.03 26.10 8.52
N LEU A 226 12.26 25.58 9.70
CA LEU A 226 12.09 26.34 10.95
C LEU A 226 13.23 27.39 11.07
N THR A 227 13.21 28.37 10.19
CA THR A 227 13.98 29.58 10.34
C THR A 227 13.05 30.72 9.99
N ASP A 228 12.37 31.19 11.03
CA ASP A 228 12.19 32.61 11.40
C ASP A 228 11.67 32.67 12.84
#